data_f97146173fbdf9d72d3b116f89006e36
#
_entry.id   f97146173fbdf9d72d3b116f89006e36
#
_cell.length_a   1.000
_cell.length_b   1.000
_cell.length_c   1.000
_cell.angle_alpha   90.00
_cell.angle_beta   90.00
_cell.angle_gamma   90.00
#
_symmetry.space_group_name_H-M   'P 1'
#
loop_
_entity.id
_entity.type
_entity.pdbx_description
1 polymer ?
#
loop_
_entity_poly.entity_id
_entity_poly.type
_entity_poly.pdbx_seq_one_letter_code
_entity_poly.pdbx_strand_id
1 'polypeptide(L)'
;MKCAEEQNAGLDRKIREVTRIDDLQYGPDSKWNLLDIYLPEEHAKKVPVIFYFHGGSWISGIKENAQFYGMSLAKHGFAFVNISYRLPPDVVFPGSLDDVDQAIHWTCNHAKKYDLDLKNAFLIGDSAGGQMVSQYLTILTNDVFREKFGYSKPQMTVKAAALNCAPAFLDTPGMLYDSSKAYFTEDILKNHLDMLQTESYITPAWPPIFLMTSNEDFIRDCSLAFAGYLKARNVLYEFHDYGTKEAPQKHCFHCDVRNPVGERCNLDELSFFRKYLD
;
A
#
# COMPACT_ATOMS: atom_id res chain seq x y z
N MET A 1 5.28 -18.88 -2.44
CA MET A 1 5.81 -17.52 -2.17
C MET A 1 6.97 -17.69 -1.18
N LYS A 2 8.12 -17.08 -1.41
CA LYS A 2 9.16 -17.04 -0.37
C LYS A 2 8.62 -16.22 0.80
N CYS A 3 8.91 -16.65 2.02
CA CYS A 3 8.62 -15.85 3.21
C CYS A 3 9.42 -14.54 3.14
N ALA A 4 8.89 -13.45 3.69
CA ALA A 4 9.60 -12.16 3.73
C ALA A 4 10.97 -12.27 4.44
N GLU A 5 11.10 -13.16 5.43
CA GLU A 5 12.36 -13.46 6.09
C GLU A 5 13.38 -14.06 5.12
N GLU A 6 12.98 -14.98 4.23
CA GLU A 6 13.84 -15.55 3.21
C GLU A 6 14.24 -14.52 2.14
N GLN A 7 13.32 -13.63 1.76
CA GLN A 7 13.57 -12.54 0.83
C GLN A 7 14.58 -11.54 1.40
N ASN A 8 14.52 -11.30 2.69
CA ASN A 8 15.35 -10.32 3.40
C ASN A 8 16.67 -10.91 3.94
N ALA A 9 16.82 -12.24 3.95
CA ALA A 9 17.97 -12.90 4.53
C ALA A 9 19.29 -12.44 3.88
N GLY A 10 20.24 -12.05 4.70
CA GLY A 10 21.59 -11.62 4.27
C GLY A 10 21.67 -10.24 3.62
N LEU A 11 20.57 -9.47 3.58
CA LEU A 11 20.58 -8.08 3.12
C LEU A 11 21.06 -7.15 4.25
N ASP A 12 21.90 -6.16 3.91
CA ASP A 12 22.35 -5.16 4.86
C ASP A 12 21.27 -4.07 5.05
N ARG A 13 20.89 -3.82 6.30
CA ARG A 13 19.97 -2.75 6.67
C ARG A 13 20.59 -1.35 6.56
N LYS A 14 21.90 -1.26 6.44
CA LYS A 14 22.65 -0.01 6.30
C LYS A 14 23.09 0.17 4.86
N ILE A 15 22.27 0.85 4.07
CA ILE A 15 22.65 1.29 2.74
C ILE A 15 23.00 2.77 2.78
N ARG A 16 24.12 3.12 2.14
CA ARG A 16 24.71 4.47 2.21
C ARG A 16 23.77 5.56 1.68
N GLU A 17 22.90 5.20 0.74
CA GLU A 17 22.02 6.13 0.05
C GLU A 17 20.72 6.45 0.81
N VAL A 18 20.51 5.84 1.98
CA VAL A 18 19.25 5.96 2.73
C VAL A 18 19.50 6.18 4.22
N THR A 19 18.95 7.26 4.73
CA THR A 19 18.79 7.49 6.17
C THR A 19 17.53 6.80 6.67
N ARG A 20 17.63 5.99 7.72
CA ARG A 20 16.52 5.31 8.38
C ARG A 20 16.17 5.99 9.70
N ILE A 21 14.89 6.13 9.96
CA ILE A 21 14.33 6.56 11.23
C ILE A 21 13.32 5.50 11.63
N ASP A 22 13.75 4.58 12.50
CA ASP A 22 13.00 3.39 12.84
C ASP A 22 12.12 3.60 14.09
N ASP A 23 11.06 2.80 14.21
CA ASP A 23 10.24 2.61 15.41
C ASP A 23 9.59 3.90 15.96
N LEU A 24 9.12 4.75 15.06
CA LEU A 24 8.35 5.93 15.44
C LEU A 24 6.94 5.51 15.84
N GLN A 25 6.60 5.72 17.11
CA GLN A 25 5.28 5.40 17.64
C GLN A 25 4.26 6.46 17.23
N TYR A 26 3.21 6.06 16.50
CA TYR A 26 2.17 6.96 16.01
C TYR A 26 0.83 6.83 16.76
N GLY A 27 0.66 5.77 17.56
CA GLY A 27 -0.57 5.47 18.29
C GLY A 27 -0.32 4.84 19.65
N PRO A 28 -1.37 4.43 20.36
CA PRO A 28 -1.27 3.96 21.75
C PRO A 28 -0.65 2.57 21.89
N ASP A 29 -0.73 1.72 20.87
CA ASP A 29 -0.17 0.38 20.94
C ASP A 29 1.33 0.40 20.63
N SER A 30 2.17 0.14 21.65
CA SER A 30 3.62 0.20 21.52
C SER A 30 4.22 -0.96 20.71
N LYS A 31 3.44 -2.00 20.39
CA LYS A 31 3.87 -3.13 19.58
C LYS A 31 3.53 -2.92 18.10
N TRP A 32 2.31 -2.44 17.83
CA TRP A 32 1.76 -2.40 16.49
C TRP A 32 1.73 -0.99 15.86
N ASN A 33 1.51 0.04 16.68
CA ASN A 33 1.40 1.41 16.17
C ASN A 33 2.79 2.04 15.98
N LEU A 34 3.63 1.38 15.19
CA LEU A 34 4.98 1.79 14.84
C LEU A 34 5.10 2.01 13.34
N LEU A 35 5.86 3.02 12.95
CA LEU A 35 6.25 3.24 11.57
C LEU A 35 7.74 3.56 11.46
N ASP A 36 8.31 3.29 10.29
CA ASP A 36 9.64 3.75 9.93
C ASP A 36 9.54 4.80 8.83
N ILE A 37 10.49 5.73 8.80
CA ILE A 37 10.68 6.67 7.69
C ILE A 37 12.05 6.43 7.09
N TYR A 38 12.08 6.14 5.78
CA TYR A 38 13.32 6.03 5.01
C TYR A 38 13.42 7.26 4.11
N LEU A 39 14.54 7.98 4.21
CA LEU A 39 14.80 9.20 3.46
C LEU A 39 16.01 8.99 2.53
N PRO A 40 16.06 9.59 1.35
CA PRO A 40 17.30 9.67 0.60
C PRO A 40 18.37 10.34 1.46
N GLU A 41 19.61 9.83 1.48
CA GLU A 41 20.70 10.41 2.28
C GLU A 41 20.98 11.87 1.90
N GLU A 42 20.99 12.14 0.60
CA GLU A 42 21.07 13.49 0.08
C GLU A 42 19.71 13.92 -0.48
N HIS A 43 19.06 14.85 0.18
CA HIS A 43 17.77 15.38 -0.27
C HIS A 43 17.62 16.88 -0.02
N ALA A 44 16.83 17.51 -0.88
CA ALA A 44 16.37 18.88 -0.65
C ALA A 44 15.34 18.91 0.49
N LYS A 45 15.06 20.08 1.03
CA LYS A 45 13.88 20.27 1.89
C LYS A 45 12.63 19.93 1.08
N LYS A 46 11.70 19.18 1.68
CA LYS A 46 10.45 18.71 1.09
C LYS A 46 10.66 17.56 0.08
N VAL A 47 10.81 16.38 0.63
CA VAL A 47 10.90 15.12 -0.12
C VAL A 47 9.49 14.60 -0.43
N PRO A 48 9.15 14.24 -1.69
CA PRO A 48 7.88 13.56 -2.01
C PRO A 48 7.72 12.31 -1.15
N VAL A 49 6.51 12.06 -0.62
CA VAL A 49 6.30 11.01 0.38
C VAL A 49 5.44 9.87 -0.15
N ILE A 50 5.90 8.66 0.06
CA ILE A 50 5.17 7.42 -0.19
C ILE A 50 4.71 6.86 1.16
N PHE A 51 3.41 6.62 1.31
CA PHE A 51 2.85 5.84 2.41
C PHE A 51 2.63 4.42 1.95
N TYR A 52 3.16 3.47 2.69
CA TYR A 52 3.11 2.06 2.31
C TYR A 52 2.28 1.23 3.29
N PHE A 53 1.36 0.45 2.73
CA PHE A 53 0.49 -0.48 3.43
C PHE A 53 0.92 -1.90 3.07
N HIS A 54 1.46 -2.63 4.06
CA HIS A 54 1.98 -3.98 3.80
C HIS A 54 0.88 -5.00 3.48
N GLY A 55 1.26 -6.04 2.73
CA GLY A 55 0.42 -7.20 2.51
C GLY A 55 0.39 -8.17 3.70
N GLY A 56 -0.28 -9.31 3.51
CA GLY A 56 -0.34 -10.37 4.51
C GLY A 56 -1.75 -10.90 4.75
N SER A 57 -2.62 -10.87 3.74
CA SER A 57 -4.00 -11.41 3.79
C SER A 57 -4.84 -10.85 4.94
N TRP A 58 -4.56 -9.62 5.38
CA TRP A 58 -5.18 -8.90 6.51
C TRP A 58 -4.99 -9.57 7.89
N ILE A 59 -4.15 -10.59 8.00
CA ILE A 59 -3.94 -11.36 9.24
C ILE A 59 -2.46 -11.51 9.63
N SER A 60 -1.54 -11.02 8.81
CA SER A 60 -0.10 -11.11 9.03
C SER A 60 0.63 -9.94 8.40
N GLY A 61 1.88 -9.79 8.74
CA GLY A 61 2.75 -8.73 8.21
C GLY A 61 3.16 -7.73 9.27
N ILE A 62 4.28 -7.09 9.02
CA ILE A 62 4.87 -6.01 9.82
C ILE A 62 5.73 -5.14 8.90
N LYS A 63 6.05 -3.93 9.30
CA LYS A 63 6.88 -3.00 8.52
C LYS A 63 8.25 -3.58 8.10
N GLU A 64 8.85 -4.46 8.92
CA GLU A 64 10.14 -5.10 8.62
C GLU A 64 10.10 -5.98 7.37
N ASN A 65 8.93 -6.49 6.99
CA ASN A 65 8.77 -7.32 5.79
C ASN A 65 9.11 -6.56 4.51
N ALA A 66 8.77 -5.26 4.46
CA ALA A 66 8.97 -4.39 3.30
C ALA A 66 10.16 -3.43 3.43
N GLN A 67 11.00 -3.55 4.48
CA GLN A 67 12.05 -2.58 4.74
C GLN A 67 13.03 -2.40 3.57
N PHE A 68 13.44 -3.48 2.90
CA PHE A 68 14.38 -3.40 1.78
C PHE A 68 13.73 -2.88 0.51
N TYR A 69 12.48 -3.26 0.27
CA TYR A 69 11.67 -2.67 -0.79
C TYR A 69 11.55 -1.16 -0.58
N GLY A 70 11.15 -0.71 0.62
CA GLY A 70 11.03 0.71 0.93
C GLY A 70 12.35 1.48 0.79
N MET A 71 13.46 0.92 1.27
CA MET A 71 14.79 1.52 1.08
C MET A 71 15.18 1.57 -0.40
N SER A 72 14.80 0.56 -1.21
CA SER A 72 15.08 0.55 -2.64
C SER A 72 14.33 1.67 -3.39
N LEU A 73 13.16 2.08 -2.92
CA LEU A 73 12.42 3.22 -3.45
C LEU A 73 13.00 4.55 -2.90
N ALA A 74 13.33 4.60 -1.61
CA ALA A 74 13.82 5.80 -0.95
C ALA A 74 15.11 6.34 -1.59
N LYS A 75 16.06 5.47 -1.96
CA LYS A 75 17.31 5.89 -2.63
C LYS A 75 17.09 6.64 -3.97
N HIS A 76 15.87 6.58 -4.51
CA HIS A 76 15.50 7.23 -5.76
C HIS A 76 14.79 8.59 -5.58
N GLY A 77 14.85 9.18 -4.40
CA GLY A 77 14.39 10.56 -4.16
C GLY A 77 13.00 10.67 -3.54
N PHE A 78 12.46 9.62 -2.96
CA PHE A 78 11.19 9.62 -2.23
C PHE A 78 11.43 9.33 -0.75
N ALA A 79 10.68 9.97 0.14
CA ALA A 79 10.54 9.50 1.50
C ALA A 79 9.57 8.30 1.50
N PHE A 80 9.90 7.24 2.23
CA PHE A 80 9.06 6.06 2.34
C PHE A 80 8.62 5.87 3.79
N VAL A 81 7.32 6.00 4.05
CA VAL A 81 6.68 5.81 5.36
C VAL A 81 6.14 4.39 5.41
N ASN A 82 6.82 3.54 6.13
CA ASN A 82 6.55 2.11 6.24
C ASN A 82 5.76 1.82 7.52
N ILE A 83 4.49 1.49 7.40
CA ILE A 83 3.53 1.44 8.50
C ILE A 83 3.28 0.00 8.95
N SER A 84 3.46 -0.30 10.25
CA SER A 84 2.81 -1.44 10.89
C SER A 84 1.46 -1.02 11.43
N TYR A 85 0.52 -1.96 11.50
CA TYR A 85 -0.83 -1.75 12.03
C TYR A 85 -1.31 -3.02 12.73
N ARG A 86 -2.25 -2.89 13.65
CA ARG A 86 -2.82 -4.05 14.37
C ARG A 86 -3.53 -5.01 13.42
N LEU A 87 -3.44 -6.28 13.77
CA LEU A 87 -3.98 -7.41 13.03
C LEU A 87 -4.81 -8.31 13.96
N PRO A 88 -5.65 -9.21 13.45
CA PRO A 88 -6.28 -10.23 14.28
C PRO A 88 -5.25 -11.04 15.09
N PRO A 89 -5.56 -11.42 16.34
CA PRO A 89 -6.84 -11.24 17.03
C PRO A 89 -7.00 -9.87 17.73
N ASP A 90 -6.01 -8.99 17.68
CA ASP A 90 -6.02 -7.71 18.42
C ASP A 90 -7.09 -6.75 17.87
N VAL A 91 -7.40 -6.83 16.58
CA VAL A 91 -8.48 -6.08 15.90
C VAL A 91 -9.19 -6.91 14.85
N VAL A 92 -10.41 -6.49 14.51
CA VAL A 92 -11.16 -6.91 13.32
C VAL A 92 -11.37 -5.69 12.41
N PHE A 93 -11.87 -5.90 11.20
CA PHE A 93 -12.20 -4.80 10.29
C PHE A 93 -13.15 -3.77 10.96
N PRO A 94 -12.89 -2.45 10.83
CA PRO A 94 -11.84 -1.81 10.06
C PRO A 94 -10.55 -1.47 10.85
N GLY A 95 -10.29 -2.05 12.02
CA GLY A 95 -9.25 -1.64 12.97
C GLY A 95 -7.83 -1.48 12.40
N SER A 96 -7.43 -2.31 11.41
CA SER A 96 -6.14 -2.09 10.73
C SER A 96 -6.16 -0.80 9.89
N LEU A 97 -7.29 -0.47 9.29
CA LEU A 97 -7.46 0.75 8.50
C LEU A 97 -7.53 1.99 9.40
N ASP A 98 -8.12 1.87 10.61
CA ASP A 98 -8.11 2.92 11.64
C ASP A 98 -6.66 3.26 12.04
N ASP A 99 -5.82 2.25 12.22
CA ASP A 99 -4.41 2.45 12.54
C ASP A 99 -3.65 3.13 11.40
N VAL A 100 -3.91 2.74 10.16
CA VAL A 100 -3.32 3.39 8.96
C VAL A 100 -3.74 4.86 8.87
N ASP A 101 -5.02 5.18 9.07
CA ASP A 101 -5.51 6.56 9.07
C ASP A 101 -4.80 7.38 10.15
N GLN A 102 -4.67 6.82 11.36
CA GLN A 102 -3.93 7.44 12.46
C GLN A 102 -2.45 7.67 12.12
N ALA A 103 -1.77 6.70 11.49
CA ALA A 103 -0.37 6.82 11.07
C ALA A 103 -0.17 7.93 10.04
N ILE A 104 -1.10 8.04 9.09
CA ILE A 104 -1.08 9.10 8.07
C ILE A 104 -1.27 10.48 8.73
N HIS A 105 -2.26 10.63 9.60
CA HIS A 105 -2.48 11.87 10.34
C HIS A 105 -1.28 12.25 11.21
N TRP A 106 -0.71 11.27 11.93
CA TRP A 106 0.51 11.48 12.71
C TRP A 106 1.67 11.97 11.83
N THR A 107 1.88 11.33 10.68
CA THR A 107 2.94 11.72 9.73
C THR A 107 2.71 13.12 9.18
N CYS A 108 1.48 13.47 8.81
CA CYS A 108 1.13 14.81 8.37
C CYS A 108 1.47 15.88 9.42
N ASN A 109 1.17 15.62 10.70
CA ASN A 109 1.46 16.52 11.80
C ASN A 109 2.97 16.66 12.08
N HIS A 110 3.78 15.69 11.66
CA HIS A 110 5.23 15.65 11.86
C HIS A 110 6.04 15.91 10.57
N ALA A 111 5.37 16.19 9.44
CA ALA A 111 5.99 16.30 8.13
C ALA A 111 7.15 17.30 8.08
N LYS A 112 7.01 18.44 8.78
CA LYS A 112 8.07 19.46 8.86
C LYS A 112 9.34 18.94 9.55
N LYS A 113 9.19 18.05 10.53
CA LYS A 113 10.33 17.46 11.27
C LYS A 113 11.18 16.55 10.40
N TYR A 114 10.55 15.91 9.43
CA TYR A 114 11.16 14.90 8.56
C TYR A 114 11.29 15.38 7.10
N ASP A 115 11.15 16.69 6.86
CA ASP A 115 11.25 17.31 5.53
C ASP A 115 10.32 16.68 4.46
N LEU A 116 9.14 16.19 4.83
CA LEU A 116 8.20 15.54 3.93
C LEU A 116 7.37 16.55 3.14
N ASP A 117 7.20 16.29 1.84
CA ASP A 117 6.32 17.07 0.96
C ASP A 117 4.92 16.44 0.86
N LEU A 118 4.01 16.87 1.70
CA LEU A 118 2.62 16.40 1.71
C LEU A 118 1.80 16.86 0.50
N LYS A 119 2.29 17.78 -0.33
CA LYS A 119 1.65 18.15 -1.60
C LYS A 119 1.93 17.11 -2.69
N ASN A 120 3.03 16.38 -2.55
CA ASN A 120 3.45 15.28 -3.40
C ASN A 120 3.44 13.97 -2.62
N ALA A 121 2.23 13.55 -2.17
CA ALA A 121 2.01 12.29 -1.47
C ALA A 121 1.58 11.19 -2.44
N PHE A 122 2.03 9.96 -2.18
CA PHE A 122 1.73 8.76 -2.95
C PHE A 122 1.34 7.65 -1.98
N LEU A 123 0.47 6.73 -2.42
CA LEU A 123 0.10 5.56 -1.65
C LEU A 123 0.55 4.31 -2.40
N ILE A 124 1.17 3.37 -1.71
CA ILE A 124 1.52 2.06 -2.24
C ILE A 124 0.98 0.98 -1.32
N GLY A 125 0.46 -0.08 -1.88
CA GLY A 125 0.16 -1.29 -1.12
C GLY A 125 0.29 -2.54 -1.97
N ASP A 126 0.74 -3.62 -1.37
CA ASP A 126 0.83 -4.92 -1.99
C ASP A 126 -0.19 -5.89 -1.40
N SER A 127 -0.78 -6.75 -2.25
CA SER A 127 -1.75 -7.75 -1.84
C SER A 127 -2.89 -7.12 -1.00
N ALA A 128 -3.14 -7.61 0.21
CA ALA A 128 -4.11 -7.04 1.16
C ALA A 128 -3.89 -5.54 1.42
N GLY A 129 -2.63 -5.08 1.48
CA GLY A 129 -2.29 -3.67 1.61
C GLY A 129 -2.72 -2.86 0.39
N GLY A 130 -2.63 -3.42 -0.82
CA GLY A 130 -3.13 -2.79 -2.04
C GLY A 130 -4.65 -2.61 -2.04
N GLN A 131 -5.39 -3.59 -1.51
CA GLN A 131 -6.83 -3.45 -1.29
C GLN A 131 -7.12 -2.35 -0.25
N MET A 132 -6.35 -2.29 0.84
CA MET A 132 -6.50 -1.22 1.85
C MET A 132 -6.19 0.16 1.26
N VAL A 133 -5.20 0.28 0.35
CA VAL A 133 -4.95 1.52 -0.41
C VAL A 133 -6.16 1.89 -1.26
N SER A 134 -6.73 0.94 -2.00
CA SER A 134 -7.95 1.12 -2.80
C SER A 134 -9.10 1.66 -1.94
N GLN A 135 -9.32 1.07 -0.77
CA GLN A 135 -10.33 1.48 0.18
C GLN A 135 -10.06 2.88 0.74
N TYR A 136 -8.81 3.16 1.13
CA TYR A 136 -8.42 4.46 1.68
C TYR A 136 -8.51 5.58 0.64
N LEU A 137 -8.12 5.33 -0.62
CA LEU A 137 -8.34 6.28 -1.72
C LEU A 137 -9.82 6.61 -1.91
N THR A 138 -10.69 5.61 -1.81
CA THR A 138 -12.13 5.82 -1.89
C THR A 138 -12.64 6.66 -0.73
N ILE A 139 -12.15 6.42 0.49
CA ILE A 139 -12.43 7.24 1.67
C ILE A 139 -12.00 8.70 1.45
N LEU A 140 -10.83 8.93 0.85
CA LEU A 140 -10.33 10.29 0.61
C LEU A 140 -11.12 11.05 -0.46
N THR A 141 -11.68 10.34 -1.45
CA THR A 141 -12.27 10.94 -2.66
C THR A 141 -13.79 10.87 -2.73
N ASN A 142 -14.44 10.11 -1.85
CA ASN A 142 -15.90 9.96 -1.79
C ASN A 142 -16.40 10.21 -0.38
N ASP A 143 -17.12 11.31 -0.19
CA ASP A 143 -17.59 11.75 1.13
C ASP A 143 -18.60 10.77 1.75
N VAL A 144 -19.49 10.19 0.94
CA VAL A 144 -20.47 9.19 1.39
C VAL A 144 -19.78 7.92 1.91
N PHE A 145 -18.74 7.48 1.22
CA PHE A 145 -17.97 6.32 1.67
C PHE A 145 -17.15 6.63 2.93
N ARG A 146 -16.56 7.83 3.02
CA ARG A 146 -15.78 8.27 4.19
C ARG A 146 -16.65 8.35 5.46
N GLU A 147 -17.89 8.81 5.35
CA GLU A 147 -18.81 8.90 6.48
C GLU A 147 -19.05 7.55 7.16
N LYS A 148 -18.98 6.42 6.41
CA LYS A 148 -19.11 5.07 6.97
C LYS A 148 -17.98 4.71 7.95
N PHE A 149 -16.81 5.31 7.80
CA PHE A 149 -15.63 5.10 8.65
C PHE A 149 -15.48 6.19 9.73
N GLY A 150 -16.15 7.31 9.59
CA GLY A 150 -16.00 8.44 10.49
C GLY A 150 -14.66 9.16 10.40
N TYR A 151 -13.90 8.97 9.30
CA TYR A 151 -12.58 9.57 9.14
C TYR A 151 -12.66 11.04 8.69
N SER A 152 -11.64 11.80 9.09
CA SER A 152 -11.37 13.14 8.57
C SER A 152 -10.34 13.07 7.42
N LYS A 153 -10.34 14.06 6.53
CA LYS A 153 -9.31 14.12 5.48
C LYS A 153 -7.96 14.59 6.07
N PRO A 154 -6.86 13.85 5.88
CA PRO A 154 -5.53 14.31 6.26
C PRO A 154 -5.09 15.50 5.42
N GLN A 155 -4.17 16.31 5.95
CA GLN A 155 -3.61 17.49 5.26
C GLN A 155 -2.53 17.09 4.24
N MET A 156 -2.92 16.32 3.24
CA MET A 156 -2.02 15.92 2.15
C MET A 156 -2.77 15.90 0.81
N THR A 157 -2.02 15.91 -0.27
CA THR A 157 -2.53 15.72 -1.64
C THR A 157 -1.96 14.43 -2.20
N VAL A 158 -2.81 13.43 -2.39
CA VAL A 158 -2.40 12.18 -3.05
C VAL A 158 -2.36 12.41 -4.56
N LYS A 159 -1.16 12.33 -5.14
CA LYS A 159 -0.89 12.58 -6.57
C LYS A 159 -1.12 11.36 -7.44
N ALA A 160 -0.76 10.18 -6.94
CA ALA A 160 -0.99 8.90 -7.57
C ALA A 160 -0.90 7.77 -6.53
N ALA A 161 -1.30 6.56 -6.91
CA ALA A 161 -1.13 5.39 -6.06
C ALA A 161 -0.73 4.16 -6.87
N ALA A 162 -0.11 3.19 -6.19
CA ALA A 162 0.22 1.88 -6.75
C ALA A 162 -0.54 0.76 -6.01
N LEU A 163 -1.17 -0.09 -6.79
CA LEU A 163 -1.92 -1.26 -6.33
C LEU A 163 -1.20 -2.51 -6.86
N ASN A 164 -0.35 -3.07 -6.01
CA ASN A 164 0.57 -4.14 -6.38
C ASN A 164 -0.02 -5.50 -6.03
N CYS A 165 -0.35 -6.33 -7.04
CA CYS A 165 -0.99 -7.62 -6.83
C CYS A 165 -2.21 -7.52 -5.88
N ALA A 166 -3.02 -6.49 -6.03
CA ALA A 166 -4.08 -6.14 -5.08
C ALA A 166 -5.38 -6.90 -5.37
N PRO A 167 -6.02 -7.53 -4.36
CA PRO A 167 -7.38 -8.02 -4.51
C PRO A 167 -8.38 -6.86 -4.58
N ALA A 168 -9.46 -7.07 -5.31
CA ALA A 168 -10.62 -6.19 -5.44
C ALA A 168 -11.90 -7.02 -5.38
N PHE A 169 -13.06 -6.38 -5.29
CA PHE A 169 -14.36 -7.05 -5.28
C PHE A 169 -14.49 -8.07 -4.13
N LEU A 170 -14.19 -7.63 -2.89
CA LEU A 170 -14.15 -8.52 -1.72
C LEU A 170 -15.49 -9.21 -1.40
N ASP A 171 -16.60 -8.67 -1.87
CA ASP A 171 -17.93 -9.25 -1.76
C ASP A 171 -18.20 -10.38 -2.77
N THR A 172 -17.28 -10.63 -3.72
CA THR A 172 -17.39 -11.73 -4.68
C THR A 172 -17.11 -13.06 -3.98
N PRO A 173 -17.97 -14.09 -4.16
CA PRO A 173 -17.74 -15.42 -3.59
C PRO A 173 -16.35 -15.96 -3.96
N GLY A 174 -15.59 -16.40 -2.94
CA GLY A 174 -14.24 -16.97 -3.11
C GLY A 174 -13.09 -15.96 -3.06
N MET A 175 -13.36 -14.66 -2.99
CA MET A 175 -12.30 -13.64 -2.83
C MET A 175 -11.73 -13.62 -1.41
N LEU A 176 -12.55 -13.88 -0.42
CA LEU A 176 -12.10 -13.97 0.98
C LEU A 176 -11.84 -15.45 1.33
N TYR A 177 -10.60 -15.75 1.71
CA TYR A 177 -10.22 -17.07 2.21
C TYR A 177 -10.69 -17.29 3.65
N ASP A 178 -10.76 -18.54 4.10
CA ASP A 178 -11.16 -18.84 5.48
C ASP A 178 -10.28 -18.16 6.53
N SER A 179 -8.98 -18.00 6.26
CA SER A 179 -8.07 -17.29 7.16
C SER A 179 -8.40 -15.80 7.30
N SER A 180 -8.88 -15.13 6.24
CA SER A 180 -9.24 -13.72 6.28
C SER A 180 -10.50 -13.43 7.10
N LYS A 181 -11.31 -14.46 7.42
CA LYS A 181 -12.49 -14.33 8.30
C LYS A 181 -12.12 -13.94 9.74
N ALA A 182 -10.85 -14.10 10.13
CA ALA A 182 -10.37 -13.56 11.40
C ALA A 182 -10.44 -12.01 11.42
N TYR A 183 -10.27 -11.37 10.27
CA TYR A 183 -10.39 -9.92 10.10
C TYR A 183 -11.78 -9.50 9.64
N PHE A 184 -12.30 -10.12 8.59
CA PHE A 184 -13.65 -9.89 8.07
C PHE A 184 -14.61 -10.92 8.71
N THR A 185 -15.02 -10.66 9.93
CA THR A 185 -15.88 -11.59 10.71
C THR A 185 -17.24 -11.78 10.05
N GLU A 186 -17.98 -12.81 10.48
CA GLU A 186 -19.35 -13.05 10.00
C GLU A 186 -20.27 -11.85 10.24
N ASP A 187 -20.06 -11.14 11.35
CA ASP A 187 -20.81 -9.91 11.65
C ASP A 187 -20.54 -8.83 10.62
N ILE A 188 -19.27 -8.58 10.28
CA ILE A 188 -18.87 -7.62 9.24
C ILE A 188 -19.47 -7.98 7.89
N LEU A 189 -19.36 -9.24 7.49
CA LEU A 189 -19.89 -9.72 6.20
C LEU A 189 -21.42 -9.65 6.13
N LYS A 190 -22.12 -9.77 7.25
CA LYS A 190 -23.57 -9.73 7.32
C LYS A 190 -24.12 -8.29 7.46
N ASN A 191 -23.52 -7.48 8.32
CA ASN A 191 -24.10 -6.21 8.76
C ASN A 191 -23.36 -4.98 8.23
N HIS A 192 -22.14 -5.12 7.68
CA HIS A 192 -21.27 -4.04 7.22
C HIS A 192 -20.64 -4.32 5.84
N LEU A 193 -21.30 -5.14 5.03
CA LEU A 193 -20.81 -5.51 3.68
C LEU A 193 -20.63 -4.28 2.78
N ASP A 194 -21.44 -3.26 2.96
CA ASP A 194 -21.37 -2.00 2.23
C ASP A 194 -20.07 -1.21 2.46
N MET A 195 -19.36 -1.47 3.57
CA MET A 195 -18.02 -0.94 3.83
C MET A 195 -16.93 -1.70 3.05
N LEU A 196 -17.20 -2.92 2.58
CA LEU A 196 -16.29 -3.75 1.77
C LEU A 196 -16.51 -3.56 0.26
N GLN A 197 -17.64 -3.00 -0.15
CA GLN A 197 -18.00 -2.74 -1.55
C GLN A 197 -17.33 -1.46 -2.08
N THR A 198 -16.02 -1.35 -1.88
CA THR A 198 -15.19 -0.19 -2.23
C THR A 198 -15.42 0.25 -3.68
N GLU A 199 -15.50 -0.70 -4.60
CA GLU A 199 -15.63 -0.46 -6.03
C GLU A 199 -16.89 0.31 -6.38
N SER A 200 -17.97 0.13 -5.62
CA SER A 200 -19.25 0.84 -5.82
C SER A 200 -19.13 2.36 -5.63
N TYR A 201 -18.10 2.81 -4.91
CA TYR A 201 -17.86 4.20 -4.57
C TYR A 201 -16.68 4.83 -5.33
N ILE A 202 -15.99 4.07 -6.20
CA ILE A 202 -14.92 4.59 -7.06
C ILE A 202 -15.50 5.54 -8.10
N THR A 203 -14.90 6.73 -8.20
CA THR A 203 -15.28 7.79 -9.15
C THR A 203 -14.05 8.31 -9.89
N PRO A 204 -14.23 9.12 -10.95
CA PRO A 204 -13.10 9.79 -11.63
C PRO A 204 -12.29 10.74 -10.74
N ALA A 205 -12.71 10.98 -9.49
CA ALA A 205 -11.94 11.75 -8.51
C ALA A 205 -10.74 10.97 -7.93
N TRP A 206 -10.62 9.68 -8.21
CA TRP A 206 -9.43 8.92 -7.85
C TRP A 206 -8.20 9.50 -8.54
N PRO A 207 -7.05 9.57 -7.85
CA PRO A 207 -5.79 9.92 -8.49
C PRO A 207 -5.40 8.82 -9.50
N PRO A 208 -4.43 9.10 -10.41
CA PRO A 208 -3.89 8.10 -11.33
C PRO A 208 -3.35 6.86 -10.59
N ILE A 209 -3.57 5.68 -11.17
CA ILE A 209 -3.24 4.39 -10.58
C ILE A 209 -2.18 3.64 -11.39
N PHE A 210 -1.10 3.25 -10.74
CA PHE A 210 -0.22 2.18 -11.20
C PHE A 210 -0.81 0.86 -10.71
N LEU A 211 -1.33 0.04 -11.63
CA LEU A 211 -1.93 -1.25 -11.31
C LEU A 211 -1.03 -2.35 -11.87
N MET A 212 -0.50 -3.21 -11.02
CA MET A 212 0.36 -4.29 -11.50
C MET A 212 0.00 -5.65 -10.93
N THR A 213 0.33 -6.66 -11.72
CA THR A 213 0.27 -8.08 -11.38
C THR A 213 1.40 -8.84 -12.05
N SER A 214 1.40 -10.15 -11.98
CA SER A 214 2.38 -11.00 -12.65
C SER A 214 1.77 -12.26 -13.22
N ASN A 215 2.45 -12.87 -14.19
CA ASN A 215 1.94 -13.99 -14.97
C ASN A 215 1.62 -15.26 -14.15
N GLU A 216 2.24 -15.45 -12.97
CA GLU A 216 1.95 -16.53 -12.01
C GLU A 216 1.36 -16.01 -10.69
N ASP A 217 0.77 -14.82 -10.70
CA ASP A 217 0.02 -14.33 -9.54
C ASP A 217 -1.31 -15.08 -9.42
N PHE A 218 -1.59 -15.65 -8.25
CA PHE A 218 -2.81 -16.41 -7.99
C PHE A 218 -4.09 -15.56 -8.02
N ILE A 219 -3.96 -14.21 -7.94
CA ILE A 219 -5.07 -13.26 -8.09
C ILE A 219 -4.96 -12.41 -9.36
N ARG A 220 -4.18 -12.85 -10.35
CA ARG A 220 -3.97 -12.15 -11.62
C ARG A 220 -5.28 -11.76 -12.31
N ASP A 221 -6.23 -12.68 -12.36
CA ASP A 221 -7.52 -12.44 -13.02
C ASP A 221 -8.34 -11.34 -12.35
N CYS A 222 -8.20 -11.20 -11.03
CA CYS A 222 -8.78 -10.08 -10.29
C CYS A 222 -8.19 -8.74 -10.74
N SER A 223 -6.87 -8.65 -10.90
CA SER A 223 -6.19 -7.43 -11.39
C SER A 223 -6.61 -7.07 -12.81
N LEU A 224 -6.77 -8.06 -13.68
CA LEU A 224 -7.29 -7.86 -15.05
C LEU A 224 -8.73 -7.32 -15.04
N ALA A 225 -9.60 -7.92 -14.23
CA ALA A 225 -10.98 -7.46 -14.06
C ALA A 225 -11.02 -6.03 -13.51
N PHE A 226 -10.17 -5.72 -12.53
CA PHE A 226 -10.10 -4.39 -11.92
C PHE A 226 -9.59 -3.33 -12.90
N ALA A 227 -8.62 -3.64 -13.77
CA ALA A 227 -8.20 -2.74 -14.85
C ALA A 227 -9.37 -2.37 -15.78
N GLY A 228 -10.17 -3.36 -16.17
CA GLY A 228 -11.39 -3.14 -16.95
C GLY A 228 -12.41 -2.26 -16.21
N TYR A 229 -12.54 -2.46 -14.90
CA TYR A 229 -13.42 -1.67 -14.05
C TYR A 229 -12.98 -0.20 -13.93
N LEU A 230 -11.70 0.05 -13.68
CA LEU A 230 -11.14 1.40 -13.63
C LEU A 230 -11.36 2.16 -14.94
N LYS A 231 -11.15 1.47 -16.08
CA LYS A 231 -11.46 2.03 -17.40
C LYS A 231 -12.93 2.43 -17.53
N ALA A 232 -13.84 1.57 -17.09
CA ALA A 232 -15.28 1.84 -17.16
C ALA A 232 -15.72 2.99 -16.24
N ARG A 233 -14.96 3.26 -15.17
CA ARG A 233 -15.17 4.39 -14.23
C ARG A 233 -14.44 5.66 -14.62
N ASN A 234 -13.75 5.70 -15.78
CA ASN A 234 -12.93 6.83 -16.23
C ASN A 234 -11.85 7.24 -15.22
N VAL A 235 -11.28 6.29 -14.50
CA VAL A 235 -10.09 6.48 -13.65
C VAL A 235 -8.87 6.33 -14.53
N LEU A 236 -7.91 7.24 -14.41
CA LEU A 236 -6.64 7.17 -15.14
C LEU A 236 -5.75 6.09 -14.51
N TYR A 237 -5.26 5.15 -15.32
CA TYR A 237 -4.38 4.09 -14.83
C TYR A 237 -3.38 3.61 -15.89
N GLU A 238 -2.28 3.03 -15.43
CA GLU A 238 -1.38 2.19 -16.23
C GLU A 238 -1.45 0.77 -15.66
N PHE A 239 -1.60 -0.21 -16.54
CA PHE A 239 -1.63 -1.62 -16.14
C PHE A 239 -0.38 -2.34 -16.62
N HIS A 240 0.27 -3.05 -15.70
CA HIS A 240 1.49 -3.79 -15.94
C HIS A 240 1.31 -5.26 -15.51
N ASP A 241 1.66 -6.18 -16.40
CA ASP A 241 1.65 -7.62 -16.16
C ASP A 241 3.07 -8.16 -16.40
N TYR A 242 3.76 -8.46 -15.31
CA TYR A 242 5.16 -8.84 -15.35
C TYR A 242 5.36 -10.35 -15.40
N GLY A 243 6.50 -10.75 -15.94
CA GLY A 243 6.90 -12.15 -16.08
C GLY A 243 6.57 -12.73 -17.48
N THR A 244 7.30 -13.78 -17.82
CA THR A 244 7.10 -14.57 -19.03
C THR A 244 7.15 -16.06 -18.67
N LYS A 245 6.94 -16.94 -19.65
CA LYS A 245 7.08 -18.39 -19.44
C LYS A 245 8.50 -18.77 -19.07
N GLU A 246 9.51 -18.03 -19.59
CA GLU A 246 10.94 -18.26 -19.37
C GLU A 246 11.42 -17.61 -18.04
N ALA A 247 10.76 -16.56 -17.60
CA ALA A 247 11.05 -15.83 -16.37
C ALA A 247 9.75 -15.57 -15.59
N PRO A 248 9.11 -16.60 -15.03
CA PRO A 248 7.82 -16.46 -14.35
C PRO A 248 7.98 -15.65 -13.06
N GLN A 249 6.99 -14.82 -12.80
CA GLN A 249 6.91 -14.01 -11.61
C GLN A 249 5.67 -14.40 -10.79
N LYS A 250 5.86 -14.50 -9.48
CA LYS A 250 4.79 -14.86 -8.54
C LYS A 250 4.23 -13.62 -7.85
N HIS A 251 3.19 -13.83 -7.07
CA HIS A 251 2.55 -12.82 -6.24
C HIS A 251 3.57 -11.99 -5.43
N CYS A 252 3.50 -10.68 -5.49
CA CYS A 252 4.38 -9.72 -4.79
C CYS A 252 5.88 -9.93 -5.06
N PHE A 253 6.25 -10.35 -6.26
CA PHE A 253 7.64 -10.59 -6.69
C PHE A 253 8.54 -9.34 -6.56
N HIS A 254 7.97 -8.16 -6.66
CA HIS A 254 8.62 -6.86 -6.63
C HIS A 254 9.24 -6.51 -5.26
N CYS A 255 8.76 -7.17 -4.19
CA CYS A 255 9.31 -6.99 -2.84
C CYS A 255 10.67 -7.68 -2.66
N ASP A 256 11.07 -8.64 -3.51
CA ASP A 256 12.41 -9.21 -3.50
C ASP A 256 13.36 -8.31 -4.31
N VAL A 257 14.11 -7.46 -3.61
CA VAL A 257 15.05 -6.49 -4.21
C VAL A 257 16.22 -7.14 -4.98
N ARG A 258 16.38 -8.47 -4.88
CA ARG A 258 17.36 -9.25 -5.65
C ARG A 258 16.78 -9.76 -6.97
N ASN A 259 15.48 -9.62 -7.16
CA ASN A 259 14.80 -10.01 -8.39
C ASN A 259 14.93 -8.90 -9.44
N PRO A 260 15.62 -9.11 -10.58
CA PRO A 260 15.80 -8.06 -11.58
C PRO A 260 14.49 -7.61 -12.24
N VAL A 261 13.48 -8.49 -12.31
CA VAL A 261 12.15 -8.12 -12.80
C VAL A 261 11.43 -7.27 -11.73
N GLY A 262 11.64 -7.57 -10.44
CA GLY A 262 11.16 -6.78 -9.33
C GLY A 262 11.79 -5.37 -9.31
N GLU A 263 13.11 -5.27 -9.51
CA GLU A 263 13.79 -3.97 -9.62
C GLU A 263 13.20 -3.13 -10.76
N ARG A 264 13.01 -3.73 -11.94
CA ARG A 264 12.37 -3.06 -13.07
C ARG A 264 10.95 -2.57 -12.73
N CYS A 265 10.14 -3.42 -12.12
CA CYS A 265 8.79 -3.07 -11.67
C CYS A 265 8.81 -1.84 -10.75
N ASN A 266 9.73 -1.82 -9.78
CA ASN A 266 9.88 -0.73 -8.82
C ASN A 266 10.32 0.58 -9.50
N LEU A 267 11.17 0.51 -10.52
CA LEU A 267 11.56 1.69 -11.32
C LEU A 267 10.43 2.18 -12.22
N ASP A 268 9.63 1.29 -12.81
CA ASP A 268 8.45 1.64 -13.60
C ASP A 268 7.41 2.36 -12.70
N GLU A 269 7.18 1.87 -11.49
CA GLU A 269 6.31 2.48 -10.48
C GLU A 269 6.78 3.90 -10.10
N LEU A 270 8.06 4.08 -9.80
CA LEU A 270 8.62 5.40 -9.51
C LEU A 270 8.59 6.32 -10.73
N SER A 271 8.80 5.79 -11.94
CA SER A 271 8.68 6.54 -13.19
C SER A 271 7.24 7.04 -13.39
N PHE A 272 6.26 6.19 -13.05
CA PHE A 272 4.86 6.58 -13.06
C PHE A 272 4.60 7.72 -12.06
N PHE A 273 5.06 7.63 -10.81
CA PHE A 273 4.86 8.68 -9.81
C PHE A 273 5.51 10.01 -10.22
N ARG A 274 6.69 9.98 -10.84
CA ARG A 274 7.36 11.20 -11.30
C ARG A 274 6.57 11.99 -12.33
N LYS A 275 5.63 11.37 -13.06
CA LYS A 275 4.75 12.08 -14.02
C LYS A 275 3.78 13.04 -13.32
N TYR A 276 3.57 12.86 -12.01
CA TYR A 276 2.57 13.60 -11.22
C TYR A 276 3.17 14.47 -10.12
N LEU A 277 4.49 14.56 -10.04
CA LEU A 277 5.17 15.54 -9.18
C LEU A 277 4.91 16.98 -9.67
N ASP A 278 4.72 17.91 -8.70
CA ASP A 278 4.63 19.35 -8.99
C ASP A 278 5.97 19.93 -9.41
#